data_6c4d50b028234aeadd60ae2fed7d94ba
#
_entry.id   6c4d50b028234aeadd60ae2fed7d94ba
#
_cell.length_a   1.000
_cell.length_b   1.000
_cell.length_c   1.000
_cell.angle_alpha   90.00
_cell.angle_beta   90.00
_cell.angle_gamma   90.00
#
_symmetry.space_group_name_H-M   'P 1'
#
loop_
_entity.id
_entity.type
_entity.pdbx_description
1 polymer ?
#
loop_
_entity_poly.entity_id
_entity_poly.type
_entity_poly.pdbx_seq_one_letter_code
_entity_poly.pdbx_strand_id
1 'polypeptide(L)'
;MASTQLSDIFVADYYGTLEPANSPEKTAVYESGIITRSATLDNIAKNGQGTSEISYWQDLDADEAPNISSDDPDDLGAVGKAEQGSMRARTLYLNKGYGVSDLTAELANSEPMQHIRNRFGTYWTRQWQRYLMGAGRGIIAANIAQNGGDMVKDAGASISANAFQDAAFTAGDAADMFGAIGVHSVVMNQMVKQDMIEYLRDSQGKIILATYLGKPVFMDDALTYAPGQFLSLFFGQGAFGYGEGDPHMPVEMQRNAAGGNGGGAEVLGERKTYILQPAGFSWQGSENRNLSPTAAQYASAANWKRVFDRKQVPFAAVISGTATP
;
A
#
# COMPACT_ATOMS: atom_id res chain seq x y z
N MET A 1 -13.49 -24.44 -15.00
CA MET A 1 -13.55 -22.98 -14.74
C MET A 1 -14.60 -22.76 -13.67
N ALA A 2 -14.30 -22.05 -12.62
CA ALA A 2 -15.30 -21.62 -11.64
C ALA A 2 -16.13 -20.52 -12.30
N SER A 3 -17.43 -20.69 -12.40
CA SER A 3 -18.40 -19.70 -12.85
C SER A 3 -19.52 -19.61 -11.83
N THR A 4 -20.15 -18.46 -11.71
CA THR A 4 -21.33 -18.29 -10.87
C THR A 4 -22.41 -19.27 -11.33
N GLN A 5 -22.84 -20.13 -10.42
CA GLN A 5 -23.86 -21.16 -10.69
C GLN A 5 -25.19 -20.77 -10.07
N LEU A 6 -26.25 -21.50 -10.43
CA LEU A 6 -27.59 -21.29 -9.88
C LEU A 6 -27.63 -21.40 -8.34
N SER A 7 -26.78 -22.26 -7.76
CA SER A 7 -26.59 -22.38 -6.30
C SER A 7 -26.06 -21.14 -5.63
N ASP A 8 -25.38 -20.27 -6.37
CA ASP A 8 -24.75 -19.05 -5.88
C ASP A 8 -25.70 -17.84 -5.95
N ILE A 9 -26.89 -18.04 -6.56
CA ILE A 9 -27.90 -17.01 -6.74
C ILE A 9 -29.13 -17.39 -5.92
N PHE A 10 -29.52 -16.49 -5.04
CA PHE A 10 -30.78 -16.62 -4.34
C PHE A 10 -31.90 -16.16 -5.27
N VAL A 11 -32.71 -17.11 -5.78
CA VAL A 11 -33.91 -16.82 -6.55
C VAL A 11 -34.97 -16.35 -5.56
N ALA A 12 -35.06 -15.05 -5.36
CA ALA A 12 -36.03 -14.46 -4.45
C ALA A 12 -37.30 -14.14 -5.23
N ASP A 13 -38.28 -15.03 -5.14
CA ASP A 13 -39.65 -14.72 -5.56
C ASP A 13 -40.31 -13.59 -4.75
N TYR A 14 -39.65 -13.08 -3.69
CA TYR A 14 -40.28 -12.25 -2.67
C TYR A 14 -39.55 -10.97 -2.27
N TYR A 15 -38.31 -10.74 -2.71
CA TYR A 15 -37.58 -9.53 -2.31
C TYR A 15 -37.25 -8.69 -3.53
N GLY A 16 -37.85 -7.52 -3.60
CA GLY A 16 -37.44 -6.47 -4.54
C GLY A 16 -35.94 -6.24 -4.47
N THR A 17 -35.36 -5.65 -5.48
CA THR A 17 -33.96 -5.38 -5.70
C THR A 17 -33.17 -5.22 -4.38
N LEU A 18 -32.53 -6.31 -3.94
CA LEU A 18 -31.57 -6.24 -2.84
C LEU A 18 -30.38 -5.38 -3.32
N GLU A 19 -30.13 -4.30 -2.61
CA GLU A 19 -28.89 -3.58 -2.85
C GLU A 19 -27.70 -4.54 -2.68
N PRO A 20 -26.75 -4.56 -3.61
CA PRO A 20 -25.63 -5.48 -3.52
C PRO A 20 -24.87 -5.24 -2.21
N ALA A 21 -24.68 -6.31 -1.44
CA ALA A 21 -23.86 -6.25 -0.22
C ALA A 21 -22.47 -5.71 -0.57
N ASN A 22 -22.18 -4.51 -0.12
CA ASN A 22 -20.86 -3.92 -0.31
C ASN A 22 -19.87 -4.61 0.61
N SER A 23 -18.69 -5.00 0.07
CA SER A 23 -17.63 -5.48 0.93
C SER A 23 -17.23 -4.38 1.92
N PRO A 24 -16.98 -4.70 3.20
CA PRO A 24 -16.66 -3.72 4.24
C PRO A 24 -15.26 -3.12 4.11
N GLU A 25 -14.42 -3.63 3.22
CA GLU A 25 -13.05 -3.12 3.06
C GLU A 25 -13.04 -1.67 2.59
N LYS A 26 -12.30 -0.84 3.30
CA LYS A 26 -12.13 0.58 3.00
C LYS A 26 -10.95 0.79 2.07
N THR A 27 -10.98 1.89 1.34
CA THR A 27 -9.96 2.32 0.37
C THR A 27 -9.37 3.69 0.72
N ALA A 28 -9.63 4.15 1.94
CA ALA A 28 -9.33 5.51 2.38
C ALA A 28 -7.85 5.90 2.25
N VAL A 29 -6.92 4.98 2.49
CA VAL A 29 -5.48 5.29 2.39
C VAL A 29 -5.05 5.39 0.93
N TYR A 30 -5.58 4.53 0.05
CA TYR A 30 -5.33 4.63 -1.38
C TYR A 30 -5.86 5.96 -1.96
N GLU A 31 -7.04 6.38 -1.51
CA GLU A 31 -7.69 7.61 -1.97
C GLU A 31 -7.12 8.89 -1.34
N SER A 32 -6.29 8.78 -0.31
CA SER A 32 -5.77 9.92 0.47
C SER A 32 -4.68 10.76 -0.21
N GLY A 33 -4.15 10.32 -1.36
CA GLY A 33 -3.05 11.02 -2.06
C GLY A 33 -1.65 10.79 -1.46
N ILE A 34 -1.47 9.85 -0.52
CA ILE A 34 -0.16 9.41 0.01
C ILE A 34 0.68 8.75 -1.10
N ILE A 35 0.01 8.27 -2.14
CA ILE A 35 0.61 7.64 -3.30
C ILE A 35 0.90 8.69 -4.36
N THR A 36 2.15 8.77 -4.81
CA THR A 36 2.56 9.65 -5.89
C THR A 36 2.84 8.84 -7.16
N ARG A 37 2.16 9.18 -8.25
CA ARG A 37 2.44 8.58 -9.55
C ARG A 37 3.77 9.12 -10.08
N SER A 38 4.62 8.23 -10.58
CA SER A 38 5.92 8.56 -11.15
C SER A 38 6.02 8.08 -12.59
N ALA A 39 6.35 8.99 -13.51
CA ALA A 39 6.58 8.66 -14.92
C ALA A 39 7.71 7.63 -15.09
N THR A 40 8.73 7.65 -14.23
CA THR A 40 9.80 6.65 -14.22
C THR A 40 9.26 5.27 -13.90
N LEU A 41 8.39 5.15 -12.88
CA LEU A 41 7.76 3.88 -12.51
C LEU A 41 6.77 3.41 -13.58
N ASP A 42 6.03 4.32 -14.24
CA ASP A 42 5.17 3.99 -15.38
C ASP A 42 5.99 3.35 -16.52
N ASN A 43 7.14 3.95 -16.86
CA ASN A 43 8.02 3.42 -17.91
C ASN A 43 8.58 2.04 -17.53
N ILE A 44 8.98 1.84 -16.28
CA ILE A 44 9.44 0.54 -15.80
C ILE A 44 8.32 -0.50 -15.86
N ALA A 45 7.10 -0.14 -15.47
CA ALA A 45 5.94 -1.03 -15.53
C ALA A 45 5.61 -1.46 -16.98
N LYS A 46 5.81 -0.57 -17.96
CA LYS A 46 5.57 -0.83 -19.39
C LYS A 46 6.66 -1.69 -20.03
N ASN A 47 7.89 -1.61 -19.55
CA ASN A 47 9.03 -2.32 -20.14
C ASN A 47 9.02 -3.85 -19.91
N GLY A 48 8.05 -4.39 -19.18
CA GLY A 48 7.86 -5.83 -19.03
C GLY A 48 8.92 -6.54 -18.16
N GLN A 49 9.73 -5.81 -17.41
CA GLN A 49 10.72 -6.38 -16.49
C GLN A 49 10.05 -6.73 -15.16
N GLY A 50 10.26 -7.97 -14.68
CA GLY A 50 9.69 -8.41 -13.39
C GLY A 50 10.27 -7.65 -12.20
N THR A 51 11.58 -7.41 -12.18
CA THR A 51 12.31 -6.60 -11.19
C THR A 51 13.19 -5.63 -11.96
N SER A 52 13.15 -4.37 -11.60
CA SER A 52 13.95 -3.31 -12.24
C SER A 52 14.77 -2.58 -11.19
N GLU A 53 15.98 -2.19 -11.56
CA GLU A 53 16.83 -1.37 -10.73
C GLU A 53 16.59 0.11 -11.05
N ILE A 54 16.40 0.90 -10.01
CA ILE A 54 16.28 2.35 -10.07
C ILE A 54 17.55 2.91 -9.45
N SER A 55 18.39 3.50 -10.28
CA SER A 55 19.62 4.14 -9.82
C SER A 55 19.33 5.55 -9.30
N TYR A 56 19.99 5.94 -8.24
CA TYR A 56 19.96 7.28 -7.68
C TYR A 56 21.35 7.72 -7.23
N TRP A 57 21.62 9.01 -7.27
CA TRP A 57 22.84 9.55 -6.71
C TRP A 57 22.69 9.67 -5.19
N GLN A 58 23.71 9.21 -4.47
CA GLN A 58 23.83 9.49 -3.04
C GLN A 58 24.24 10.94 -2.87
N ASP A 59 23.82 11.53 -1.77
CA ASP A 59 24.28 12.87 -1.41
C ASP A 59 25.78 12.85 -1.05
N LEU A 60 26.41 13.98 -1.12
CA LEU A 60 27.81 14.11 -0.68
C LEU A 60 27.86 13.90 0.82
N ASP A 61 28.93 13.24 1.28
CA ASP A 61 29.15 12.99 2.70
C ASP A 61 29.34 14.31 3.44
N ALA A 62 28.34 14.71 4.22
CA ALA A 62 28.38 15.93 5.00
C ALA A 62 29.36 15.85 6.23
N ASP A 63 29.74 14.62 6.61
CA ASP A 63 30.67 14.39 7.71
C ASP A 63 32.14 14.51 7.23
N GLU A 64 32.36 14.51 5.91
CA GLU A 64 33.71 14.78 5.34
C GLU A 64 34.10 16.24 5.56
N ALA A 65 35.13 16.46 6.33
CA ALA A 65 35.56 17.80 6.66
C ALA A 65 36.11 18.55 5.41
N PRO A 66 35.76 19.84 5.22
CA PRO A 66 36.30 20.62 4.13
C PRO A 66 37.82 20.82 4.31
N ASN A 67 38.57 20.87 3.21
CA ASN A 67 39.97 21.19 3.24
C ASN A 67 40.20 22.62 3.79
N ILE A 68 41.18 22.77 4.61
CA ILE A 68 41.65 24.09 5.09
C ILE A 68 42.76 24.56 4.15
N SER A 69 42.58 25.74 3.57
CA SER A 69 43.58 26.29 2.64
C SER A 69 44.93 26.51 3.34
N SER A 70 46.00 26.11 2.65
CA SER A 70 47.39 26.30 3.06
C SER A 70 48.08 27.23 2.04
N ASP A 71 49.14 27.91 2.44
CA ASP A 71 50.00 28.70 1.56
C ASP A 71 51.16 27.86 1.00
N ASP A 72 51.26 26.61 1.38
CA ASP A 72 52.22 25.65 0.84
C ASP A 72 51.70 25.09 -0.50
N PRO A 73 52.37 25.35 -1.64
CA PRO A 73 51.96 24.86 -2.94
C PRO A 73 52.06 23.35 -3.10
N ASP A 74 52.78 22.65 -2.25
CA ASP A 74 52.92 21.19 -2.27
C ASP A 74 51.84 20.49 -1.40
N ASP A 75 51.03 21.24 -0.65
CA ASP A 75 49.92 20.71 0.15
C ASP A 75 48.68 20.49 -0.74
N LEU A 76 48.42 19.24 -1.06
CA LEU A 76 47.31 18.86 -1.95
C LEU A 76 46.02 18.57 -1.15
N GLY A 77 44.96 19.28 -1.49
CA GLY A 77 43.63 19.05 -0.90
C GLY A 77 43.07 17.66 -1.20
N ALA A 78 42.41 17.06 -0.21
CA ALA A 78 41.67 15.82 -0.39
C ALA A 78 40.49 16.03 -1.33
N VAL A 79 40.20 15.07 -2.20
CA VAL A 79 39.06 15.09 -3.14
C VAL A 79 38.09 13.98 -2.76
N GLY A 80 36.89 14.37 -2.43
CA GLY A 80 35.79 13.44 -2.20
C GLY A 80 35.24 12.83 -3.50
N LYS A 81 34.39 11.81 -3.38
CA LYS A 81 33.72 11.14 -4.52
C LYS A 81 32.22 11.15 -4.36
N ALA A 82 31.51 11.27 -5.48
CA ALA A 82 30.08 11.01 -5.53
C ALA A 82 29.84 9.52 -5.80
N GLU A 83 28.93 8.92 -5.06
CA GLU A 83 28.56 7.51 -5.20
C GLU A 83 27.14 7.38 -5.76
N GLN A 84 26.89 6.30 -6.50
CA GLN A 84 25.58 5.96 -7.01
C GLN A 84 25.05 4.74 -6.25
N GLY A 85 23.82 4.86 -5.74
CA GLY A 85 23.08 3.76 -5.16
C GLY A 85 22.07 3.18 -6.14
N SER A 86 21.55 1.99 -5.85
CA SER A 86 20.44 1.40 -6.58
C SER A 86 19.40 0.83 -5.62
N MET A 87 18.13 0.91 -6.01
CA MET A 87 17.05 0.23 -5.35
C MET A 87 16.26 -0.58 -6.36
N ARG A 88 15.71 -1.71 -5.92
CA ARG A 88 14.93 -2.60 -6.77
C ARG A 88 13.46 -2.34 -6.57
N ALA A 89 12.74 -2.15 -7.67
CA ALA A 89 11.29 -2.11 -7.74
C ALA A 89 10.76 -3.40 -8.35
N ARG A 90 9.63 -3.90 -7.84
CA ARG A 90 8.98 -5.11 -8.34
C ARG A 90 7.70 -4.77 -9.08
N THR A 91 7.60 -5.20 -10.35
CA THR A 91 6.39 -5.11 -11.14
C THR A 91 5.42 -6.24 -10.76
N LEU A 92 4.16 -5.88 -10.56
CA LEU A 92 3.06 -6.78 -10.25
C LEU A 92 2.23 -7.00 -11.52
N TYR A 93 2.09 -8.25 -11.91
CA TYR A 93 1.21 -8.68 -13.01
C TYR A 93 0.05 -9.45 -12.39
N LEU A 94 -1.09 -8.81 -12.30
CA LEU A 94 -2.27 -9.38 -11.64
C LEU A 94 -3.41 -9.53 -12.64
N ASN A 95 -4.21 -10.56 -12.44
CA ASN A 95 -5.42 -10.78 -13.22
C ASN A 95 -6.53 -11.35 -12.35
N LYS A 96 -7.75 -11.13 -12.76
CA LYS A 96 -8.94 -11.74 -12.17
C LYS A 96 -10.01 -11.90 -13.24
N GLY A 97 -10.69 -13.03 -13.20
CA GLY A 97 -11.86 -13.29 -14.04
C GLY A 97 -13.07 -13.69 -13.19
N TYR A 98 -14.24 -13.27 -13.61
CA TYR A 98 -15.53 -13.68 -13.08
C TYR A 98 -16.40 -14.19 -14.23
N GLY A 99 -17.04 -15.34 -14.03
CA GLY A 99 -17.86 -15.98 -15.03
C GLY A 99 -19.33 -16.06 -14.63
N VAL A 100 -20.20 -16.08 -15.62
CA VAL A 100 -21.63 -16.25 -15.50
C VAL A 100 -22.08 -17.29 -16.53
N SER A 101 -22.99 -18.21 -16.18
CA SER A 101 -23.64 -19.07 -17.16
C SER A 101 -24.90 -18.39 -17.71
N ASP A 102 -25.22 -18.63 -18.97
CA ASP A 102 -26.40 -18.03 -19.60
C ASP A 102 -27.71 -18.44 -18.88
N LEU A 103 -27.81 -19.70 -18.47
CA LEU A 103 -28.94 -20.19 -17.69
C LEU A 103 -29.12 -19.41 -16.37
N THR A 104 -27.99 -19.06 -15.71
CA THR A 104 -28.04 -18.24 -14.50
C THR A 104 -28.55 -16.83 -14.79
N ALA A 105 -28.15 -16.21 -15.90
CA ALA A 105 -28.62 -14.89 -16.30
C ALA A 105 -30.14 -14.90 -16.62
N GLU A 106 -30.58 -15.93 -17.31
CA GLU A 106 -32.02 -16.09 -17.64
C GLU A 106 -32.90 -16.28 -16.41
N LEU A 107 -32.44 -17.11 -15.44
CA LEU A 107 -33.21 -17.42 -14.24
C LEU A 107 -33.16 -16.35 -13.15
N ALA A 108 -32.09 -15.58 -13.11
CA ALA A 108 -31.88 -14.56 -12.08
C ALA A 108 -32.74 -13.30 -12.25
N ASN A 109 -33.40 -13.15 -13.40
CA ASN A 109 -34.15 -11.94 -13.78
C ASN A 109 -33.35 -10.64 -13.49
N SER A 110 -32.02 -10.72 -13.66
CA SER A 110 -31.06 -9.63 -13.42
C SER A 110 -29.92 -9.77 -14.40
N GLU A 111 -29.09 -8.73 -14.49
CA GLU A 111 -27.91 -8.69 -15.36
C GLU A 111 -26.63 -8.97 -14.55
N PRO A 112 -26.29 -10.25 -14.22
CA PRO A 112 -25.15 -10.56 -13.35
C PRO A 112 -23.83 -10.08 -13.95
N MET A 113 -23.65 -10.13 -15.27
CA MET A 113 -22.45 -9.64 -15.94
C MET A 113 -22.30 -8.12 -15.80
N GLN A 114 -23.40 -7.37 -15.86
CA GLN A 114 -23.37 -5.92 -15.63
C GLN A 114 -22.99 -5.59 -14.17
N HIS A 115 -23.49 -6.37 -13.21
CA HIS A 115 -23.06 -6.24 -11.81
C HIS A 115 -21.56 -6.48 -11.67
N ILE A 116 -21.01 -7.53 -12.28
CA ILE A 116 -19.55 -7.81 -12.27
C ILE A 116 -18.77 -6.62 -12.84
N ARG A 117 -19.15 -6.10 -14.00
CA ARG A 117 -18.52 -4.92 -14.61
C ARG A 117 -18.49 -3.72 -13.67
N ASN A 118 -19.61 -3.41 -13.04
CA ASN A 118 -19.75 -2.27 -12.14
C ASN A 118 -18.89 -2.43 -10.87
N ARG A 119 -18.56 -3.67 -10.47
CA ARG A 119 -17.82 -3.96 -9.24
C ARG A 119 -16.31 -4.15 -9.44
N PHE A 120 -15.84 -4.36 -10.67
CA PHE A 120 -14.42 -4.60 -10.94
C PHE A 120 -13.52 -3.43 -10.51
N GLY A 121 -13.91 -2.18 -10.75
CA GLY A 121 -13.15 -1.02 -10.30
C GLY A 121 -12.93 -1.02 -8.78
N THR A 122 -13.99 -1.25 -8.02
CA THR A 122 -13.91 -1.33 -6.56
C THR A 122 -13.05 -2.52 -6.09
N TYR A 123 -13.13 -3.66 -6.79
CA TYR A 123 -12.29 -4.82 -6.50
C TYR A 123 -10.81 -4.48 -6.62
N TRP A 124 -10.38 -3.83 -7.71
CA TRP A 124 -8.99 -3.47 -7.92
C TRP A 124 -8.49 -2.42 -6.92
N THR A 125 -9.28 -1.41 -6.60
CA THR A 125 -8.93 -0.42 -5.57
C THR A 125 -8.64 -1.09 -4.22
N ARG A 126 -9.45 -2.09 -3.84
CA ARG A 126 -9.22 -2.88 -2.61
C ARG A 126 -7.97 -3.73 -2.69
N GLN A 127 -7.67 -4.35 -3.84
CA GLN A 127 -6.43 -5.11 -4.00
C GLN A 127 -5.21 -4.19 -3.86
N TRP A 128 -5.24 -3.00 -4.44
CA TRP A 128 -4.16 -2.02 -4.26
C TRP A 128 -4.00 -1.59 -2.81
N GLN A 129 -5.09 -1.33 -2.11
CA GLN A 129 -5.06 -1.04 -0.67
C GLN A 129 -4.40 -2.18 0.12
N ARG A 130 -4.72 -3.43 -0.19
CA ARG A 130 -4.09 -4.60 0.46
C ARG A 130 -2.59 -4.67 0.22
N TYR A 131 -2.13 -4.41 -1.00
CA TYR A 131 -0.70 -4.37 -1.32
C TYR A 131 -0.01 -3.18 -0.64
N LEU A 132 -0.66 -2.03 -0.58
CA LEU A 132 -0.16 -0.84 0.10
C LEU A 132 0.05 -1.10 1.60
N MET A 133 -0.97 -1.62 2.27
CA MET A 133 -0.89 -1.98 3.69
C MET A 133 0.11 -3.11 3.93
N GLY A 134 0.16 -4.08 3.01
CA GLY A 134 1.18 -5.13 3.02
C GLY A 134 2.59 -4.56 2.96
N ALA A 135 2.87 -3.66 2.01
CA ALA A 135 4.16 -2.98 1.90
C ALA A 135 4.49 -2.20 3.18
N GLY A 136 3.54 -1.40 3.71
CA GLY A 136 3.72 -0.66 4.96
C GLY A 136 4.10 -1.55 6.13
N ARG A 137 3.41 -2.68 6.31
CA ARG A 137 3.74 -3.67 7.35
C ARG A 137 5.11 -4.31 7.11
N GLY A 138 5.41 -4.68 5.85
CA GLY A 138 6.66 -5.33 5.47
C GLY A 138 7.88 -4.46 5.74
N ILE A 139 7.84 -3.16 5.39
CA ILE A 139 8.95 -2.24 5.62
C ILE A 139 9.19 -1.99 7.11
N ILE A 140 8.13 -1.90 7.92
CA ILE A 140 8.26 -1.74 9.37
C ILE A 140 8.83 -3.01 10.01
N ALA A 141 8.34 -4.18 9.61
CA ALA A 141 8.89 -5.45 10.07
C ALA A 141 10.37 -5.64 9.65
N ALA A 142 10.74 -5.21 8.43
CA ALA A 142 12.12 -5.21 7.97
C ALA A 142 13.00 -4.26 8.78
N ASN A 143 12.50 -3.07 9.10
CA ASN A 143 13.20 -2.11 9.94
C ASN A 143 13.48 -2.65 11.34
N ILE A 144 12.50 -3.29 11.97
CA ILE A 144 12.70 -3.93 13.28
C ILE A 144 13.74 -5.03 13.20
N ALA A 145 13.71 -5.87 12.15
CA ALA A 145 14.60 -7.01 12.01
C ALA A 145 16.04 -6.64 11.62
N GLN A 146 16.24 -5.58 10.83
CA GLN A 146 17.51 -5.27 10.20
C GLN A 146 18.17 -3.97 10.70
N ASN A 147 17.36 -3.01 11.19
CA ASN A 147 17.82 -1.67 11.58
C ASN A 147 17.52 -1.36 13.06
N GLY A 148 17.24 -2.37 13.88
CA GLY A 148 16.98 -2.19 15.32
C GLY A 148 15.71 -1.44 15.67
N GLY A 149 14.78 -1.25 14.70
CA GLY A 149 13.51 -0.58 14.94
C GLY A 149 13.59 0.94 15.10
N ASP A 150 14.61 1.57 14.52
CA ASP A 150 14.84 3.03 14.63
C ASP A 150 13.72 3.91 14.05
N MET A 151 12.77 3.31 13.31
CA MET A 151 11.55 3.95 12.78
C MET A 151 10.32 3.69 13.64
N VAL A 152 10.45 2.90 14.70
CA VAL A 152 9.31 2.34 15.40
C VAL A 152 9.34 2.72 16.88
N LYS A 153 8.20 3.13 17.42
CA LYS A 153 7.99 3.32 18.85
C LYS A 153 7.00 2.29 19.36
N ASP A 154 7.35 1.61 20.42
CA ASP A 154 6.43 0.75 21.14
C ASP A 154 5.69 1.58 22.20
N ALA A 155 4.37 1.64 22.09
CA ALA A 155 3.48 2.33 23.05
C ALA A 155 3.01 1.40 24.18
N GLY A 156 3.36 0.12 24.15
CA GLY A 156 2.87 -0.86 25.12
C GLY A 156 1.38 -1.17 24.95
N ALA A 157 0.70 -1.43 26.08
CA ALA A 157 -0.70 -1.88 26.08
C ALA A 157 -1.71 -0.83 25.60
N SER A 158 -1.39 0.46 25.70
CA SER A 158 -2.28 1.56 25.32
C SER A 158 -1.49 2.64 24.60
N ILE A 159 -2.14 3.26 23.64
CA ILE A 159 -1.57 4.42 22.95
C ILE A 159 -1.47 5.62 23.89
N SER A 160 -0.54 6.52 23.58
CA SER A 160 -0.43 7.81 24.23
C SER A 160 0.02 8.88 23.21
N ALA A 161 -0.32 10.14 23.48
CA ALA A 161 0.14 11.26 22.66
C ALA A 161 1.68 11.31 22.57
N ASN A 162 2.37 10.98 23.68
CA ASN A 162 3.83 10.94 23.72
C ASN A 162 4.39 9.88 22.76
N ALA A 163 3.80 8.67 22.70
CA ALA A 163 4.28 7.63 21.80
C ALA A 163 4.14 8.03 20.32
N PHE A 164 3.07 8.75 19.97
CA PHE A 164 2.86 9.27 18.62
C PHE A 164 3.87 10.39 18.29
N GLN A 165 4.14 11.29 19.23
CA GLN A 165 5.17 12.31 19.05
C GLN A 165 6.56 11.68 18.95
N ASP A 166 6.92 10.79 19.86
CA ASP A 166 8.20 10.07 19.84
C ASP A 166 8.43 9.35 18.51
N ALA A 167 7.38 8.73 17.93
CA ALA A 167 7.46 8.09 16.62
C ALA A 167 7.74 9.09 15.51
N ALA A 168 7.10 10.24 15.50
CA ALA A 168 7.36 11.29 14.52
C ALA A 168 8.81 11.81 14.66
N PHE A 169 9.27 12.04 15.89
CA PHE A 169 10.64 12.50 16.16
C PHE A 169 11.73 11.43 15.98
N THR A 170 11.40 10.19 15.63
CA THR A 170 12.41 9.22 15.18
C THR A 170 13.13 9.68 13.90
N ALA A 171 12.53 10.58 13.12
CA ALA A 171 13.18 11.24 11.98
C ALA A 171 14.03 12.45 12.37
N GLY A 172 14.16 12.77 13.67
CA GLY A 172 14.89 13.92 14.15
C GLY A 172 14.28 15.24 13.67
N ASP A 173 15.11 16.10 13.11
CA ASP A 173 14.73 17.41 12.55
C ASP A 173 13.83 17.32 11.29
N ALA A 174 13.75 16.14 10.66
CA ALA A 174 12.87 15.88 9.53
C ALA A 174 11.45 15.40 9.92
N ALA A 175 11.03 15.54 11.20
CA ALA A 175 9.70 15.10 11.68
C ALA A 175 8.52 15.78 10.95
N ASP A 176 8.75 16.94 10.36
CA ASP A 176 7.72 17.68 9.59
C ASP A 176 7.37 17.01 8.25
N MET A 177 8.17 16.04 7.80
CA MET A 177 7.88 15.31 6.56
C MET A 177 6.58 14.50 6.63
N PHE A 178 6.12 14.11 7.83
CA PHE A 178 4.93 13.28 7.97
C PHE A 178 3.67 14.11 7.77
N GLY A 179 2.88 13.74 6.74
CA GLY A 179 1.67 14.45 6.34
C GLY A 179 0.37 13.70 6.66
N ALA A 180 0.42 12.40 7.01
CA ALA A 180 -0.78 11.60 7.26
C ALA A 180 -0.50 10.43 8.21
N ILE A 181 -1.54 9.91 8.84
CA ILE A 181 -1.44 8.79 9.80
C ILE A 181 -2.50 7.75 9.46
N GLY A 182 -2.08 6.50 9.27
CA GLY A 182 -2.97 5.34 9.15
C GLY A 182 -3.05 4.61 10.48
N VAL A 183 -4.24 4.30 10.96
CA VAL A 183 -4.46 3.61 12.25
C VAL A 183 -5.47 2.48 12.12
N HIS A 184 -5.34 1.47 12.97
CA HIS A 184 -6.36 0.43 13.11
C HIS A 184 -7.60 0.98 13.86
N SER A 185 -8.80 0.42 13.62
CA SER A 185 -10.05 0.87 14.26
C SER A 185 -10.00 0.85 15.79
N VAL A 186 -9.32 -0.15 16.38
CA VAL A 186 -9.12 -0.22 17.85
C VAL A 186 -8.29 0.95 18.35
N VAL A 187 -7.22 1.30 17.62
CA VAL A 187 -6.36 2.46 17.96
C VAL A 187 -7.14 3.75 17.79
N MET A 188 -7.90 3.90 16.71
CA MET A 188 -8.76 5.07 16.50
C MET A 188 -9.75 5.26 17.65
N ASN A 189 -10.38 4.17 18.13
CA ASN A 189 -11.28 4.23 19.28
C ASN A 189 -10.55 4.68 20.57
N GLN A 190 -9.31 4.25 20.78
CA GLN A 190 -8.50 4.72 21.92
C GLN A 190 -8.14 6.20 21.77
N MET A 191 -7.75 6.65 20.55
CA MET A 191 -7.46 8.06 20.27
C MET A 191 -8.67 8.97 20.57
N VAL A 192 -9.87 8.55 20.16
CA VAL A 192 -11.11 9.28 20.45
C VAL A 192 -11.40 9.33 21.95
N LYS A 193 -11.22 8.22 22.69
CA LYS A 193 -11.43 8.17 24.15
C LYS A 193 -10.43 9.04 24.92
N GLN A 194 -9.24 9.27 24.38
CA GLN A 194 -8.20 10.10 24.97
C GLN A 194 -8.24 11.55 24.48
N ASP A 195 -9.29 11.92 23.73
CA ASP A 195 -9.48 13.27 23.17
C ASP A 195 -8.31 13.74 22.29
N MET A 196 -7.68 12.80 21.59
CA MET A 196 -6.54 13.07 20.70
C MET A 196 -6.99 13.46 19.28
N ILE A 197 -8.25 13.27 18.91
CA ILE A 197 -8.79 13.49 17.58
C ILE A 197 -9.54 14.79 17.50
N GLU A 198 -9.10 15.65 16.56
CA GLU A 198 -9.82 16.84 16.15
C GLU A 198 -10.64 16.54 14.89
N TYR A 199 -11.87 17.06 14.82
CA TYR A 199 -12.74 16.87 13.68
C TYR A 199 -12.86 18.17 12.89
N LEU A 200 -12.36 18.17 11.66
CA LEU A 200 -12.65 19.24 10.71
C LEU A 200 -14.10 19.10 10.22
N ARG A 201 -14.85 20.19 10.31
CA ARG A 201 -16.25 20.27 9.91
C ARG A 201 -16.42 21.23 8.76
N ASP A 202 -17.41 20.97 7.90
CA ASP A 202 -17.81 21.92 6.88
C ASP A 202 -18.65 23.06 7.46
N SER A 203 -19.06 24.00 6.61
CA SER A 203 -19.92 25.12 6.98
C SER A 203 -21.31 24.69 7.51
N GLN A 204 -21.70 23.45 7.28
CA GLN A 204 -22.96 22.84 7.74
C GLN A 204 -22.78 22.01 9.03
N GLY A 205 -21.56 21.97 9.59
CA GLY A 205 -21.23 21.21 10.80
C GLY A 205 -21.01 19.71 10.58
N LYS A 206 -21.02 19.22 9.33
CA LYS A 206 -20.73 17.83 8.99
C LYS A 206 -19.24 17.57 9.13
N ILE A 207 -18.88 16.44 9.75
CA ILE A 207 -17.48 16.01 9.86
C ILE A 207 -16.96 15.64 8.46
N ILE A 208 -15.88 16.31 8.04
CA ILE A 208 -15.18 16.03 6.77
C ILE A 208 -14.03 15.06 7.02
N LEU A 209 -13.22 15.33 8.06
CA LEU A 209 -11.97 14.64 8.29
C LEU A 209 -11.65 14.57 9.79
N ALA A 210 -11.11 13.44 10.23
CA ALA A 210 -10.49 13.29 11.53
C ALA A 210 -9.02 13.65 11.42
N THR A 211 -8.50 14.48 12.30
CA THR A 211 -7.10 14.91 12.31
C THR A 211 -6.45 14.73 13.69
N TYR A 212 -5.15 14.49 13.67
CA TYR A 212 -4.30 14.51 14.85
C TYR A 212 -3.14 15.47 14.62
N LEU A 213 -3.04 16.52 15.43
CA LEU A 213 -2.05 17.60 15.24
C LEU A 213 -2.05 18.15 13.80
N GLY A 214 -3.23 18.39 13.24
CA GLY A 214 -3.40 18.90 11.86
C GLY A 214 -3.14 17.87 10.76
N LYS A 215 -2.76 16.63 11.08
CA LYS A 215 -2.50 15.56 10.11
C LYS A 215 -3.74 14.67 9.95
N PRO A 216 -4.20 14.37 8.73
CA PRO A 216 -5.34 13.49 8.50
C PRO A 216 -5.07 12.09 9.03
N VAL A 217 -6.09 11.52 9.68
CA VAL A 217 -6.05 10.16 10.22
C VAL A 217 -6.98 9.27 9.41
N PHE A 218 -6.41 8.21 8.83
CA PHE A 218 -7.14 7.19 8.05
C PHE A 218 -7.26 5.91 8.86
N MET A 219 -8.39 5.24 8.72
CA MET A 219 -8.66 4.01 9.47
C MET A 219 -8.67 2.80 8.53
N ASP A 220 -7.81 1.81 8.83
CA ASP A 220 -7.74 0.55 8.08
C ASP A 220 -7.43 -0.62 9.02
N ASP A 221 -8.31 -1.62 9.05
CA ASP A 221 -8.19 -2.78 9.92
C ASP A 221 -7.11 -3.79 9.48
N ALA A 222 -6.53 -3.60 8.28
CA ALA A 222 -5.37 -4.37 7.86
C ALA A 222 -4.07 -3.98 8.61
N LEU A 223 -4.07 -2.89 9.38
CA LEU A 223 -2.93 -2.43 10.17
C LEU A 223 -2.79 -3.21 11.49
N THR A 224 -2.66 -4.51 11.39
CA THR A 224 -2.38 -5.42 12.50
C THR A 224 -0.93 -5.89 12.40
N TYR A 225 -0.14 -5.75 13.49
CA TYR A 225 1.26 -6.20 13.54
C TYR A 225 1.35 -7.67 13.94
N ALA A 226 0.74 -8.02 15.06
CA ALA A 226 0.63 -9.37 15.58
C ALA A 226 -0.74 -9.55 16.27
N PRO A 227 -1.14 -10.76 16.66
CA PRO A 227 -2.38 -10.97 17.42
C PRO A 227 -2.43 -10.05 18.66
N GLY A 228 -3.44 -9.20 18.73
CA GLY A 228 -3.60 -8.22 19.81
C GLY A 228 -2.69 -6.97 19.73
N GLN A 229 -1.80 -6.89 18.74
CA GLN A 229 -0.95 -5.73 18.49
C GLN A 229 -1.34 -5.01 17.20
N PHE A 230 -1.46 -3.71 17.27
CA PHE A 230 -1.90 -2.84 16.19
C PHE A 230 -0.78 -1.91 15.76
N LEU A 231 -0.73 -1.64 14.46
CA LEU A 231 0.25 -0.76 13.85
C LEU A 231 -0.41 0.57 13.49
N SER A 232 0.20 1.66 13.91
CA SER A 232 -0.11 2.99 13.41
C SER A 232 1.03 3.46 12.55
N LEU A 233 0.76 3.81 11.29
CA LEU A 233 1.76 4.21 10.30
C LEU A 233 1.68 5.71 10.04
N PHE A 234 2.83 6.36 10.11
CA PHE A 234 3.01 7.73 9.64
C PHE A 234 3.53 7.70 8.22
N PHE A 235 2.94 8.51 7.38
CA PHE A 235 3.29 8.64 5.97
C PHE A 235 3.72 10.07 5.67
N GLY A 236 4.87 10.21 5.02
CA GLY A 236 5.29 11.46 4.43
C GLY A 236 4.71 11.64 3.02
N GLN A 237 4.91 12.82 2.47
CA GLN A 237 4.58 13.09 1.07
C GLN A 237 5.47 12.21 0.16
N GLY A 238 4.86 11.55 -0.83
CA GLY A 238 5.59 10.66 -1.71
C GLY A 238 6.08 9.36 -1.04
N ALA A 239 5.48 8.96 0.08
CA ALA A 239 5.85 7.74 0.81
C ALA A 239 5.79 6.50 -0.08
N PHE A 240 4.82 6.43 -0.99
CA PHE A 240 4.74 5.37 -1.99
C PHE A 240 4.78 5.95 -3.40
N GLY A 241 5.73 5.46 -4.19
CA GLY A 241 5.73 5.66 -5.63
C GLY A 241 4.81 4.63 -6.30
N TYR A 242 4.04 5.07 -7.27
CA TYR A 242 3.15 4.24 -8.06
C TYR A 242 3.44 4.40 -9.55
N GLY A 243 3.43 3.28 -10.28
CA GLY A 243 3.53 3.25 -11.72
C GLY A 243 2.57 2.24 -12.30
N GLU A 244 1.97 2.55 -13.44
CA GLU A 244 1.01 1.71 -14.15
C GLU A 244 1.55 1.30 -15.51
N GLY A 245 1.49 0.00 -15.80
CA GLY A 245 1.84 -0.56 -17.09
C GLY A 245 0.61 -0.85 -17.93
N ASP A 246 0.85 -1.13 -19.21
CA ASP A 246 -0.20 -1.43 -20.18
C ASP A 246 -0.20 -2.94 -20.48
N PRO A 247 -1.10 -3.75 -19.89
CA PRO A 247 -1.26 -5.15 -20.27
C PRO A 247 -1.67 -5.26 -21.73
N HIS A 248 -1.18 -6.28 -22.44
CA HIS A 248 -1.49 -6.49 -23.86
C HIS A 248 -3.01 -6.54 -24.14
N MET A 249 -3.77 -7.18 -23.24
CA MET A 249 -5.25 -7.19 -23.26
C MET A 249 -5.76 -6.88 -21.85
N PRO A 250 -6.01 -5.61 -21.53
CA PRO A 250 -6.40 -5.23 -20.18
C PRO A 250 -7.77 -5.77 -19.76
N VAL A 251 -8.68 -5.86 -20.71
CA VAL A 251 -10.03 -6.40 -20.50
C VAL A 251 -10.34 -7.38 -21.61
N GLU A 252 -10.82 -8.56 -21.27
CA GLU A 252 -11.18 -9.61 -22.20
C GLU A 252 -12.48 -10.28 -21.77
N MET A 253 -13.38 -10.44 -22.74
CA MET A 253 -14.58 -11.25 -22.58
C MET A 253 -14.41 -12.54 -23.35
N GLN A 254 -14.44 -13.66 -22.65
CA GLN A 254 -14.36 -14.98 -23.25
C GLN A 254 -15.73 -15.65 -23.15
N ARG A 255 -16.26 -16.10 -24.31
CA ARG A 255 -17.48 -16.89 -24.39
C ARG A 255 -17.16 -18.35 -24.65
N ASN A 256 -17.78 -19.22 -23.84
CA ASN A 256 -17.71 -20.66 -24.03
C ASN A 256 -19.13 -21.18 -24.34
N ALA A 257 -19.43 -21.39 -25.60
CA ALA A 257 -20.73 -21.88 -26.05
C ALA A 257 -21.03 -23.33 -25.61
N ALA A 258 -20.01 -24.13 -25.37
CA ALA A 258 -20.16 -25.52 -24.89
C ALA A 258 -20.29 -25.62 -23.36
N GLY A 259 -20.04 -24.54 -22.63
CA GLY A 259 -20.23 -24.50 -21.17
C GLY A 259 -21.70 -24.73 -20.78
N GLY A 260 -21.94 -25.25 -19.57
CA GLY A 260 -23.30 -25.53 -19.10
C GLY A 260 -24.07 -26.56 -19.94
N ASN A 261 -23.36 -27.57 -20.44
CA ASN A 261 -23.92 -28.60 -21.35
C ASN A 261 -24.59 -28.03 -22.61
N GLY A 262 -23.94 -27.00 -23.20
CA GLY A 262 -24.44 -26.31 -24.41
C GLY A 262 -25.31 -25.09 -24.12
N GLY A 263 -25.60 -24.77 -22.87
CA GLY A 263 -26.36 -23.57 -22.49
C GLY A 263 -25.58 -22.27 -22.67
N GLY A 264 -24.25 -22.35 -22.67
CA GLY A 264 -23.36 -21.20 -22.80
C GLY A 264 -22.89 -20.63 -21.44
N ALA A 265 -21.71 -20.07 -21.46
CA ALA A 265 -21.13 -19.32 -20.32
C ALA A 265 -20.18 -18.24 -20.85
N GLU A 266 -20.09 -17.14 -20.13
CA GLU A 266 -19.13 -16.08 -20.43
C GLU A 266 -18.29 -15.72 -19.20
N VAL A 267 -17.05 -15.29 -19.45
CA VAL A 267 -16.09 -14.87 -18.42
C VAL A 267 -15.55 -13.50 -18.79
N LEU A 268 -15.70 -12.55 -17.91
CA LEU A 268 -15.04 -11.25 -18.00
C LEU A 268 -13.73 -11.31 -17.21
N GLY A 269 -12.60 -11.13 -17.88
CA GLY A 269 -11.27 -11.08 -17.31
C GLY A 269 -10.68 -9.69 -17.37
N GLU A 270 -10.08 -9.24 -16.28
CA GLU A 270 -9.27 -8.03 -16.24
C GLU A 270 -7.85 -8.33 -15.81
N ARG A 271 -6.91 -7.63 -16.43
CA ARG A 271 -5.47 -7.69 -16.14
C ARG A 271 -4.97 -6.32 -15.74
N LYS A 272 -4.13 -6.26 -14.72
CA LYS A 272 -3.50 -5.03 -14.24
C LYS A 272 -2.01 -5.26 -14.07
N THR A 273 -1.23 -4.31 -14.54
CA THR A 273 0.23 -4.27 -14.35
C THR A 273 0.56 -2.99 -13.64
N TYR A 274 1.22 -3.08 -12.48
CA TYR A 274 1.60 -1.89 -11.73
C TYR A 274 2.82 -2.14 -10.84
N ILE A 275 3.44 -1.06 -10.40
CA ILE A 275 4.52 -1.03 -9.41
C ILE A 275 4.04 -0.22 -8.23
N LEU A 276 4.31 -0.72 -7.04
CA LEU A 276 4.13 0.00 -5.78
C LEU A 276 5.45 -0.06 -5.03
N GLN A 277 6.14 1.08 -4.97
CA GLN A 277 7.48 1.19 -4.41
C GLN A 277 7.48 2.09 -3.18
N PRO A 278 7.76 1.55 -1.97
CA PRO A 278 8.01 2.37 -0.79
C PRO A 278 9.30 3.18 -0.95
N ALA A 279 9.25 4.47 -0.67
CA ALA A 279 10.42 5.34 -0.77
C ALA A 279 11.52 4.91 0.24
N GLY A 280 12.75 4.78 -0.24
CA GLY A 280 13.90 4.41 0.57
C GLY A 280 14.05 2.92 0.87
N PHE A 281 13.22 2.06 0.29
CA PHE A 281 13.31 0.61 0.43
C PHE A 281 13.52 -0.09 -0.90
N SER A 282 14.30 -1.16 -0.89
CA SER A 282 14.61 -2.00 -2.04
C SER A 282 13.96 -3.37 -1.87
N TRP A 283 13.34 -3.89 -2.93
CA TRP A 283 12.80 -5.24 -2.96
C TRP A 283 13.92 -6.28 -2.95
N GLN A 284 13.86 -7.23 -2.01
CA GLN A 284 14.82 -8.34 -1.87
C GLN A 284 14.20 -9.71 -2.16
N GLY A 285 12.89 -9.75 -2.37
CA GLY A 285 12.20 -11.02 -2.62
C GLY A 285 12.62 -11.68 -3.94
N SER A 286 12.06 -12.86 -4.19
CA SER A 286 12.37 -13.67 -5.36
C SER A 286 12.31 -12.87 -6.67
N GLU A 287 13.33 -13.04 -7.51
CA GLU A 287 13.39 -12.50 -8.87
C GLU A 287 12.65 -13.36 -9.90
N ASN A 288 11.91 -14.39 -9.45
CA ASN A 288 11.16 -15.22 -10.36
C ASN A 288 10.16 -14.37 -11.17
N ARG A 289 10.52 -14.15 -12.44
CA ARG A 289 9.74 -13.31 -13.36
C ARG A 289 8.36 -13.87 -13.67
N ASN A 290 8.17 -15.17 -13.48
CA ASN A 290 6.92 -15.86 -13.81
C ASN A 290 5.86 -15.72 -12.72
N LEU A 291 6.21 -15.24 -11.52
CA LEU A 291 5.30 -15.13 -10.39
C LEU A 291 5.36 -13.73 -9.78
N SER A 292 4.24 -13.05 -9.83
CA SER A 292 4.07 -11.80 -9.07
C SER A 292 3.98 -12.11 -7.57
N PRO A 293 4.62 -11.31 -6.71
CA PRO A 293 4.49 -11.50 -5.29
C PRO A 293 3.06 -11.24 -4.82
N THR A 294 2.64 -11.97 -3.81
CA THR A 294 1.35 -11.79 -3.14
C THR A 294 1.40 -10.64 -2.14
N ALA A 295 0.24 -10.14 -1.70
CA ALA A 295 0.17 -9.14 -0.63
C ALA A 295 0.83 -9.63 0.68
N ALA A 296 0.78 -10.93 0.98
CA ALA A 296 1.46 -11.53 2.13
C ALA A 296 2.99 -11.48 1.98
N GLN A 297 3.52 -11.67 0.77
CA GLN A 297 4.96 -11.52 0.51
C GLN A 297 5.40 -10.06 0.61
N TYR A 298 4.54 -9.10 0.21
CA TYR A 298 4.78 -7.67 0.44
C TYR A 298 4.83 -7.32 1.94
N ALA A 299 4.08 -8.03 2.78
CA ALA A 299 4.09 -7.85 4.23
C ALA A 299 5.27 -8.54 4.95
N SER A 300 6.09 -9.30 4.23
CA SER A 300 7.23 -10.03 4.82
C SER A 300 8.46 -9.15 4.97
N ALA A 301 9.04 -9.14 6.17
CA ALA A 301 10.29 -8.44 6.48
C ALA A 301 11.47 -8.84 5.59
N ALA A 302 11.56 -10.13 5.24
CA ALA A 302 12.66 -10.67 4.44
C ALA A 302 12.72 -10.11 3.00
N ASN A 303 11.63 -9.54 2.52
CA ASN A 303 11.52 -9.05 1.14
C ASN A 303 11.83 -7.56 0.99
N TRP A 304 12.18 -6.87 2.06
CA TRP A 304 12.51 -5.46 2.04
C TRP A 304 13.85 -5.19 2.71
N LYS A 305 14.57 -4.22 2.16
CA LYS A 305 15.81 -3.68 2.74
C LYS A 305 15.79 -2.17 2.62
N ARG A 306 16.04 -1.47 3.72
CA ARG A 306 16.22 -0.02 3.70
C ARG A 306 17.54 0.34 2.98
N VAL A 307 17.49 1.33 2.09
CA VAL A 307 18.63 1.81 1.31
C VAL A 307 18.92 3.29 1.54
N PHE A 308 17.96 4.04 2.12
CA PHE A 308 18.13 5.44 2.49
C PHE A 308 18.37 5.59 3.98
N ASP A 309 19.01 6.68 4.37
CA ASP A 309 19.16 7.05 5.75
C ASP A 309 17.82 7.31 6.44
N ARG A 310 17.81 7.18 7.79
CA ARG A 310 16.58 7.33 8.57
C ARG A 310 15.82 8.63 8.26
N LYS A 311 16.55 9.75 8.17
CA LYS A 311 15.98 11.08 7.96
C LYS A 311 15.34 11.27 6.58
N GLN A 312 15.73 10.47 5.59
CA GLN A 312 15.22 10.52 4.22
C GLN A 312 14.02 9.57 3.99
N VAL A 313 13.72 8.71 4.98
CA VAL A 313 12.65 7.72 4.85
C VAL A 313 11.34 8.29 5.38
N PRO A 314 10.31 8.48 4.53
CA PRO A 314 9.06 9.11 4.91
C PRO A 314 8.09 8.14 5.60
N PHE A 315 8.60 7.30 6.50
CA PHE A 315 7.82 6.34 7.27
C PHE A 315 8.24 6.37 8.73
N ALA A 316 7.26 6.28 9.63
CA ALA A 316 7.44 5.96 11.03
C ALA A 316 6.26 5.12 11.51
N ALA A 317 6.40 4.45 12.64
CA ALA A 317 5.34 3.62 13.16
C ALA A 317 5.24 3.64 14.68
N VAL A 318 4.03 3.43 15.18
CA VAL A 318 3.75 3.08 16.57
C VAL A 318 3.14 1.69 16.61
N ILE A 319 3.70 0.82 17.46
CA ILE A 319 3.10 -0.46 17.80
C ILE A 319 2.40 -0.29 19.14
N SER A 320 1.15 -0.70 19.23
CA SER A 320 0.34 -0.61 20.45
C SER A 320 -0.48 -1.89 20.67
N GLY A 321 -0.85 -2.15 21.91
CA GLY A 321 -1.60 -3.34 22.30
C GLY A 321 -0.73 -4.36 23.01
N THR A 322 -1.36 -5.23 23.79
CA THR A 322 -0.72 -6.38 24.44
C THR A 322 -0.61 -7.51 23.46
N ALA A 323 0.58 -8.13 23.34
CA ALA A 323 0.67 -9.43 22.71
C ALA A 323 -0.27 -10.39 23.45
N THR A 324 -1.14 -11.06 22.72
CA THR A 324 -1.93 -12.16 23.30
C THR A 324 -0.94 -13.26 23.67
N PRO A 325 -0.94 -13.76 24.92
CA PRO A 325 0.00 -14.79 25.37
C PRO A 325 -0.14 -16.09 24.57
#